data_d05f38aa9cd1412c464c37bbd758fd34
#
_entry.id   d05f38aa9cd1412c464c37bbd758fd34
#
_cell.length_a   1.000
_cell.length_b   1.000
_cell.length_c   1.000
_cell.angle_alpha   90.00
_cell.angle_beta   90.00
_cell.angle_gamma   90.00
#
_symmetry.space_group_name_H-M   'P 1'
#
loop_
_entity.id
_entity.type
_entity.pdbx_description
1 polymer ?
#
loop_
_entity_poly.entity_id
_entity_poly.type
_entity_poly.pdbx_seq_one_letter_code
_entity_poly.pdbx_strand_id
1 'polypeptide(L)' 'MQKWEYITVVINTYGEKKIETINEYGKEGWELISIQDTCFYFKRPIDE' A
#
# COMPACT_ATOMS: atom_id res chain seq x y z
N MET A 1 18.77 -0.52 13.52
CA MET A 1 17.56 0.30 13.47
C MET A 1 16.68 -0.13 12.28
N GLN A 2 15.40 -0.26 12.52
CA GLN A 2 14.47 -0.64 11.44
C GLN A 2 14.38 0.45 10.39
N LYS A 3 14.47 0.05 9.14
CA LYS A 3 14.29 0.96 8.02
C LYS A 3 13.06 0.58 7.23
N TRP A 4 12.49 1.54 6.54
CA TRP A 4 11.24 1.36 5.81
C TRP A 4 11.36 1.92 4.41
N GLU A 5 10.68 1.31 3.48
CA GLU A 5 10.53 1.90 2.15
C GLU A 5 9.06 2.23 1.93
N TYR A 6 8.80 3.23 1.12
CA TYR A 6 7.47 3.77 0.92
C TYR A 6 7.13 3.84 -0.54
N ILE A 7 5.85 3.61 -0.85
CA ILE A 7 5.36 3.81 -2.21
C ILE A 7 4.03 4.56 -2.17
N THR A 8 3.73 5.22 -3.26
CA THR A 8 2.45 5.88 -3.48
C THR A 8 1.81 5.22 -4.69
N VAL A 9 0.58 4.79 -4.53
CA VAL A 9 -0.15 4.10 -5.61
C VAL A 9 -1.46 4.83 -5.84
N VAL A 10 -1.77 5.10 -7.09
CA VAL A 10 -3.06 5.67 -7.46
C VAL A 10 -4.02 4.52 -7.73
N ILE A 11 -5.06 4.42 -6.93
CA ILE A 11 -6.08 3.39 -7.09
C ILE A 11 -7.39 4.08 -7.39
N ASN A 12 -7.89 3.84 -8.59
CA ASN A 12 -9.08 4.53 -9.09
C ASN A 12 -10.21 3.55 -9.38
N THR A 13 -10.47 2.68 -8.40
CA THR A 13 -11.55 1.71 -8.48
C THR A 13 -12.38 1.79 -7.21
N TYR A 14 -13.49 1.05 -7.18
CA TYR A 14 -14.42 1.10 -6.07
C TYR A 14 -14.75 -0.28 -5.57
N GLY A 15 -15.23 -0.32 -4.32
CA GLY A 15 -15.75 -1.54 -3.73
C GLY A 15 -14.75 -2.66 -3.65
N GLU A 16 -15.17 -3.85 -4.06
CA GLU A 16 -14.33 -5.04 -3.92
C GLU A 16 -13.04 -4.95 -4.71
N LYS A 17 -13.06 -4.30 -5.87
CA LYS A 17 -11.86 -4.17 -6.67
C LYS A 17 -10.80 -3.34 -5.96
N LYS A 18 -11.22 -2.32 -5.25
CA LYS A 18 -10.30 -1.51 -4.47
C LYS A 18 -9.64 -2.37 -3.39
N ILE A 19 -10.45 -3.16 -2.70
CA ILE A 19 -9.94 -4.02 -1.63
C ILE A 19 -8.99 -5.07 -2.18
N GLU A 20 -9.31 -5.65 -3.34
CA GLU A 20 -8.46 -6.64 -3.97
C GLU A 20 -7.10 -6.03 -4.31
N THR A 21 -7.10 -4.80 -4.82
CA THR A 21 -5.85 -4.13 -5.16
C THR A 21 -5.00 -3.91 -3.92
N ILE A 22 -5.63 -3.45 -2.83
CA ILE A 22 -4.90 -3.25 -1.57
C ILE A 22 -4.34 -4.56 -1.06
N ASN A 23 -5.11 -5.64 -1.16
CA ASN A 23 -4.66 -6.95 -0.70
C ASN A 23 -3.50 -7.49 -1.51
N GLU A 24 -3.45 -7.16 -2.81
CA GLU A 24 -2.33 -7.57 -3.64
C GLU A 24 -1.03 -6.98 -3.11
N TYR A 25 -1.05 -5.71 -2.73
CA TYR A 25 0.13 -5.08 -2.13
C TYR A 25 0.44 -5.68 -0.77
N GLY A 26 -0.60 -6.00 0.00
CA GLY A 26 -0.40 -6.64 1.30
C GLY A 26 0.30 -7.98 1.19
N LYS A 27 0.01 -8.75 0.14
CA LYS A 27 0.65 -10.04 -0.07
C LYS A 27 2.14 -9.89 -0.34
N GLU A 28 2.56 -8.71 -0.80
CA GLU A 28 3.96 -8.44 -1.05
C GLU A 28 4.64 -7.77 0.12
N GLY A 29 3.97 -7.73 1.25
CA GLY A 29 4.55 -7.19 2.47
C GLY A 29 4.30 -5.71 2.71
N TRP A 30 3.50 -5.09 1.85
CA TRP A 30 3.19 -3.68 2.00
C TRP A 30 2.09 -3.45 3.02
N GLU A 31 2.22 -2.41 3.80
CA GLU A 31 1.22 -2.01 4.79
C GLU A 31 0.65 -0.66 4.39
N LEU A 32 -0.66 -0.57 4.29
CA LEU A 32 -1.34 0.68 3.97
C LEU A 32 -1.30 1.59 5.19
N ILE A 33 -0.77 2.80 5.03
CA ILE A 33 -0.66 3.73 6.14
C ILE A 33 -1.54 4.95 6.01
N SER A 34 -1.94 5.31 4.78
CA SER A 34 -2.76 6.49 4.60
C SER A 34 -3.42 6.47 3.24
N ILE A 35 -4.55 7.16 3.14
CA ILE A 35 -5.29 7.32 1.89
C ILE A 35 -5.63 8.79 1.77
N GLN A 36 -5.37 9.35 0.59
CA GLN A 36 -5.73 10.73 0.30
C GLN A 36 -6.29 10.76 -1.10
N ASP A 37 -7.61 10.91 -1.21
CA ASP A 37 -8.33 10.81 -2.46
C ASP A 37 -8.07 9.45 -3.12
N THR A 38 -7.42 9.43 -4.27
CA THR A 38 -7.08 8.17 -4.94
C THR A 38 -5.64 7.76 -4.72
N CYS A 39 -4.91 8.50 -3.89
CA CYS A 39 -3.52 8.21 -3.59
C CYS A 39 -3.43 7.37 -2.32
N PHE A 40 -2.88 6.18 -2.47
CA PHE A 40 -2.72 5.24 -1.35
C PHE A 40 -1.25 5.15 -1.02
N TYR A 41 -0.93 5.32 0.25
CA TYR A 41 0.45 5.32 0.72
C TYR A 41 0.72 4.05 1.48
N PHE A 42 1.76 3.32 1.06
CA PHE A 42 2.15 2.06 1.68
C PHE A 42 3.58 2.13 2.16
N LYS A 43 3.89 1.29 3.13
CA LYS A 43 5.27 1.12 3.59
C LYS A 43 5.53 -0.35 3.80
N ARG A 44 6.80 -0.72 3.79
CA ARG A 44 7.19 -2.06 4.23
C ARG A 44 8.62 -1.99 4.76
N PRO A 45 8.97 -2.89 5.67
CA PRO A 45 10.32 -2.86 6.23
C PRO A 45 11.34 -3.27 5.18
N ILE A 46 12.51 -2.63 5.27
CA ILE A 46 13.62 -3.00 4.40
C ILE A 46 14.42 -4.05 5.13
N ASP A 47 14.62 -5.16 4.48
CA ASP A 47 15.36 -6.27 5.03
C ASP A 47 16.83 -6.11 4.63
N GLU A 48 17.67 -5.84 5.62
CA GLU A 48 19.11 -5.65 5.37
C GLU A 48 19.89 -6.89 5.71
#